data_4b694e9349e5e937d44e6d348456d00e
#
_entry.id   4b694e9349e5e937d44e6d348456d00e
#
_cell.length_a   1.000
_cell.length_b   1.000
_cell.length_c   1.000
_cell.angle_alpha   90.00
_cell.angle_beta   90.00
_cell.angle_gamma   90.00
#
_symmetry.space_group_name_H-M   'P 1'
#
loop_
_entity.id
_entity.type
_entity.pdbx_description
1 polymer ?
#
loop_
_entity_poly.entity_id
_entity_poly.type
_entity_poly.pdbx_seq_one_letter_code
_entity_poly.pdbx_strand_id
1 'polypeptide(L)'
;MSTERPAPLCTRVSDLLGVDYPIVQAPMGYIARSALASSVSNAGALGIIETSSGRYDEVRQEMVQMRELTDRPWGVNIAQMLVGDDDIVAFVAGQGVRFVTTSAGDPSRYTKALHDEGITVFHVVPSRRAAAKAVAAGVDGLVVEGGEGGGFKSTKPVSTIVLLPQICREFDVPVIAAGGIADGPAMAAAFALGAEGVQMGTRMVSAAESPVHDNYKQLVVGADATDTVMLSTHSSPAYRVMRTRLTESLEKEPVVRMGQTVGIDELLDLYFNGNLESAFAFGGQVAGLIDAVRPVAEIIDTTMAGFYATIARLAALIGVFPTDTVTAH
;
A
#
# COMPACT_ATOMS: atom_id res chain seq x y z
N MET A 1 19.71 15.42 -14.86
CA MET A 1 18.62 15.42 -13.83
C MET A 1 19.11 16.21 -12.64
N SER A 2 18.28 17.08 -12.06
CA SER A 2 18.62 17.82 -10.84
C SER A 2 18.98 16.81 -9.75
N THR A 3 20.08 17.03 -9.04
CA THR A 3 20.49 16.22 -7.88
C THR A 3 19.72 16.60 -6.61
N GLU A 4 18.83 17.59 -6.72
CA GLU A 4 18.03 18.08 -5.60
C GLU A 4 16.73 17.29 -5.48
N ARG A 5 16.44 16.84 -4.28
CA ARG A 5 15.22 16.09 -3.98
C ARG A 5 13.99 17.00 -4.13
N PRO A 6 12.83 16.45 -4.53
CA PRO A 6 11.57 17.20 -4.57
C PRO A 6 11.24 17.84 -3.21
N ALA A 7 10.56 18.98 -3.23
CA ALA A 7 10.10 19.63 -2.00
C ALA A 7 9.12 18.72 -1.22
N PRO A 8 9.14 18.76 0.13
CA PRO A 8 8.13 18.08 0.95
C PRO A 8 6.71 18.53 0.61
N LEU A 9 5.74 17.65 0.81
CA LEU A 9 4.32 17.94 0.58
C LEU A 9 3.55 17.84 1.90
N CYS A 10 3.13 18.99 2.45
CA CYS A 10 2.38 19.08 3.69
C CYS A 10 0.89 18.79 3.45
N THR A 11 0.36 17.76 4.12
CA THR A 11 -1.05 17.37 4.14
C THR A 11 -1.39 16.85 5.54
N ARG A 12 -2.68 16.68 5.88
CA ARG A 12 -3.05 16.02 7.14
C ARG A 12 -2.41 14.62 7.27
N VAL A 13 -2.27 13.90 6.15
CA VAL A 13 -1.62 12.58 6.13
C VAL A 13 -0.13 12.71 6.45
N SER A 14 0.64 13.57 5.74
CA SER A 14 2.07 13.71 6.02
C SER A 14 2.36 14.17 7.46
N ASP A 15 1.52 15.07 8.00
CA ASP A 15 1.64 15.57 9.37
C ASP A 15 1.40 14.46 10.41
N LEU A 16 0.34 13.65 10.22
CA LEU A 16 0.04 12.52 11.11
C LEU A 16 1.08 11.40 11.04
N LEU A 17 1.68 11.20 9.87
CA LEU A 17 2.72 10.19 9.65
C LEU A 17 4.11 10.68 10.04
N GLY A 18 4.34 11.99 10.12
CA GLY A 18 5.64 12.61 10.36
C GLY A 18 6.62 12.41 9.19
N VAL A 19 6.14 12.39 7.95
CA VAL A 19 6.93 12.11 6.74
C VAL A 19 7.05 13.32 5.82
N ASP A 20 8.11 13.35 5.00
CA ASP A 20 8.32 14.42 4.01
C ASP A 20 7.33 14.29 2.84
N TYR A 21 6.98 13.05 2.48
CA TYR A 21 6.11 12.71 1.35
C TYR A 21 4.95 11.83 1.79
N PRO A 22 3.70 12.18 1.50
CA PRO A 22 2.53 11.40 1.88
C PRO A 22 2.35 10.15 0.98
N ILE A 23 3.41 9.37 0.90
CA ILE A 23 3.48 8.10 0.18
C ILE A 23 3.70 6.98 1.20
N VAL A 24 2.90 5.92 1.11
CA VAL A 24 2.94 4.77 2.01
C VAL A 24 3.24 3.51 1.19
N GLN A 25 4.19 2.71 1.64
CA GLN A 25 4.39 1.38 1.10
C GLN A 25 3.29 0.46 1.64
N ALA A 26 2.60 -0.25 0.73
CA ALA A 26 1.55 -1.17 1.14
C ALA A 26 2.08 -2.35 1.97
N PRO A 27 1.31 -2.83 2.96
CA PRO A 27 1.64 -4.05 3.67
C PRO A 27 1.42 -5.27 2.75
N MET A 28 2.47 -6.02 2.52
CA MET A 28 2.46 -7.17 1.63
C MET A 28 3.10 -8.36 2.36
N GLY A 29 2.33 -9.43 2.55
CA GLY A 29 2.77 -10.61 3.29
C GLY A 29 4.12 -11.14 2.79
N TYR A 30 5.04 -11.39 3.70
CA TYR A 30 6.43 -11.81 3.45
C TYR A 30 7.33 -10.80 2.70
N ILE A 31 6.78 -9.75 2.10
CA ILE A 31 7.50 -8.78 1.27
C ILE A 31 7.78 -7.49 2.04
N ALA A 32 6.79 -6.98 2.76
CA ALA A 32 6.87 -5.75 3.55
C ALA A 32 7.61 -6.00 4.86
N ARG A 33 8.91 -6.20 4.74
CA ARG A 33 9.87 -6.50 5.81
C ARG A 33 10.84 -5.33 5.99
N SER A 34 11.71 -5.42 6.97
CA SER A 34 12.58 -4.32 7.41
C SER A 34 13.43 -3.73 6.29
N ALA A 35 13.97 -4.55 5.39
CA ALA A 35 14.80 -4.07 4.27
C ALA A 35 14.04 -3.13 3.34
N LEU A 36 12.83 -3.50 2.92
CA LEU A 36 12.01 -2.65 2.06
C LEU A 36 11.44 -1.45 2.84
N ALA A 37 10.87 -1.70 4.03
CA ALA A 37 10.21 -0.66 4.81
C ALA A 37 11.18 0.44 5.26
N SER A 38 12.39 0.08 5.70
CA SER A 38 13.40 1.07 6.09
C SER A 38 13.87 1.91 4.91
N SER A 39 14.04 1.30 3.73
CA SER A 39 14.39 2.02 2.50
C SER A 39 13.34 3.06 2.13
N VAL A 40 12.04 2.73 2.31
CA VAL A 40 10.93 3.67 2.09
C VAL A 40 10.96 4.81 3.12
N SER A 41 11.15 4.49 4.40
CA SER A 41 11.24 5.49 5.47
C SER A 41 12.44 6.43 5.28
N ASN A 42 13.61 5.88 4.94
CA ASN A 42 14.82 6.65 4.66
C ASN A 42 14.68 7.54 3.42
N ALA A 43 13.81 7.17 2.49
CA ALA A 43 13.45 7.98 1.34
C ALA A 43 12.42 9.08 1.65
N GLY A 44 12.01 9.28 2.92
CA GLY A 44 11.10 10.36 3.35
C GLY A 44 9.61 10.05 3.20
N ALA A 45 9.26 8.81 2.91
CA ALA A 45 7.91 8.27 2.87
C ALA A 45 7.65 7.35 4.07
N LEU A 46 6.54 6.60 4.12
CA LEU A 46 6.26 5.68 5.22
C LEU A 46 6.42 4.22 4.80
N GLY A 47 7.42 3.54 5.34
CA GLY A 47 7.53 2.08 5.29
C GLY A 47 6.58 1.43 6.29
N ILE A 48 5.99 0.29 5.93
CA ILE A 48 5.08 -0.48 6.79
C ILE A 48 5.56 -1.92 6.88
N ILE A 49 5.67 -2.45 8.10
CA ILE A 49 5.87 -3.87 8.38
C ILE A 49 4.52 -4.59 8.37
N GLU A 50 4.47 -5.73 7.69
CA GLU A 50 3.27 -6.55 7.59
C GLU A 50 3.13 -7.52 8.77
N THR A 51 1.90 -7.93 9.08
CA THR A 51 1.61 -9.03 10.00
C THR A 51 0.81 -10.17 9.34
N SER A 52 0.55 -10.05 8.05
CA SER A 52 -0.33 -10.96 7.29
C SER A 52 0.26 -12.32 6.99
N SER A 53 1.58 -12.48 7.15
CA SER A 53 2.25 -13.79 7.03
C SER A 53 1.88 -14.76 8.15
N GLY A 54 1.39 -14.27 9.29
CA GLY A 54 1.12 -15.07 10.49
C GLY A 54 2.38 -15.59 11.20
N ARG A 55 3.58 -15.22 10.73
CA ARG A 55 4.86 -15.62 11.32
C ARG A 55 5.31 -14.57 12.34
N TYR A 56 4.62 -14.50 13.47
CA TYR A 56 4.80 -13.42 14.44
C TYR A 56 6.22 -13.26 14.97
N ASP A 57 6.94 -14.35 15.24
CA ASP A 57 8.32 -14.27 15.74
C ASP A 57 9.24 -13.63 14.70
N GLU A 58 9.08 -13.97 13.42
CA GLU A 58 9.83 -13.34 12.33
C GLU A 58 9.45 -11.86 12.20
N VAL A 59 8.15 -11.55 12.20
CA VAL A 59 7.64 -10.17 12.14
C VAL A 59 8.16 -9.33 13.31
N ARG A 60 8.22 -9.89 14.50
CA ARG A 60 8.79 -9.23 15.68
C ARG A 60 10.28 -8.90 15.49
N GLN A 61 11.04 -9.83 14.90
CA GLN A 61 12.46 -9.59 14.59
C GLN A 61 12.62 -8.47 13.54
N GLU A 62 11.78 -8.46 12.50
CA GLU A 62 11.77 -7.39 11.50
C GLU A 62 11.48 -6.02 12.10
N MET A 63 10.53 -5.93 13.06
CA MET A 63 10.26 -4.67 13.77
C MET A 63 11.44 -4.22 14.65
N VAL A 64 12.16 -5.16 15.26
CA VAL A 64 13.38 -4.84 16.01
C VAL A 64 14.46 -4.31 15.07
N GLN A 65 14.66 -4.95 13.92
CA GLN A 65 15.63 -4.51 12.91
C GLN A 65 15.34 -3.11 12.36
N MET A 66 14.06 -2.71 12.26
CA MET A 66 13.72 -1.35 11.81
C MET A 66 14.43 -0.27 12.60
N ARG A 67 14.61 -0.45 13.91
CA ARG A 67 15.31 0.52 14.77
C ARG A 67 16.82 0.63 14.50
N GLU A 68 17.40 -0.39 13.89
CA GLU A 68 18.81 -0.39 13.48
C GLU A 68 18.98 0.20 12.07
N LEU A 69 17.94 0.12 11.24
CA LEU A 69 17.98 0.48 9.83
C LEU A 69 17.50 1.90 9.55
N THR A 70 16.71 2.51 10.46
CA THR A 70 16.16 3.85 10.25
C THR A 70 15.80 4.55 11.56
N ASP A 71 16.11 5.86 11.62
CA ASP A 71 15.58 6.79 12.64
C ASP A 71 14.32 7.52 12.16
N ARG A 72 13.87 7.25 10.93
CA ARG A 72 12.68 7.87 10.33
C ARG A 72 11.41 7.15 10.78
N PRO A 73 10.24 7.81 10.70
CA PRO A 73 8.95 7.19 11.00
C PRO A 73 8.69 5.95 10.14
N TRP A 74 8.08 4.95 10.75
CA TRP A 74 7.59 3.74 10.09
C TRP A 74 6.33 3.24 10.81
N GLY A 75 5.57 2.39 10.14
CA GLY A 75 4.32 1.86 10.64
C GLY A 75 4.22 0.34 10.61
N VAL A 76 3.11 -0.16 11.12
CA VAL A 76 2.75 -1.59 11.11
C VAL A 76 1.35 -1.75 10.55
N ASN A 77 1.12 -2.81 9.79
CA ASN A 77 -0.23 -3.24 9.43
C ASN A 77 -0.67 -4.42 10.29
N ILE A 78 -1.84 -4.31 10.91
CA ILE A 78 -2.49 -5.40 11.64
C ILE A 78 -3.59 -5.98 10.76
N ALA A 79 -3.29 -7.09 10.07
CA ALA A 79 -4.24 -7.83 9.23
C ALA A 79 -5.11 -8.74 10.12
N GLN A 80 -6.21 -8.23 10.62
CA GLN A 80 -6.99 -8.80 11.74
C GLN A 80 -7.46 -10.25 11.53
N MET A 81 -7.75 -10.66 10.30
CA MET A 81 -8.11 -12.06 9.98
C MET A 81 -6.97 -13.05 10.20
N LEU A 82 -5.72 -12.56 10.16
CA LEU A 82 -4.52 -13.38 10.16
C LEU A 82 -3.75 -13.22 11.48
N VAL A 83 -4.12 -12.25 12.32
CA VAL A 83 -3.53 -12.01 13.63
C VAL A 83 -4.33 -12.75 14.71
N GLY A 84 -3.73 -13.77 15.27
CA GLY A 84 -4.25 -14.50 16.44
C GLY A 84 -3.60 -14.11 17.78
N ASP A 85 -2.79 -13.05 17.77
CA ASP A 85 -2.02 -12.59 18.94
C ASP A 85 -2.74 -11.42 19.61
N ASP A 86 -3.26 -11.62 20.81
CA ASP A 86 -3.94 -10.57 21.58
C ASP A 86 -2.96 -9.53 22.15
N ASP A 87 -1.66 -9.86 22.22
CA ASP A 87 -0.60 -8.96 22.71
C ASP A 87 0.01 -8.08 21.62
N ILE A 88 -0.47 -8.16 20.38
CA ILE A 88 0.11 -7.44 19.23
C ILE A 88 0.13 -5.92 19.47
N VAL A 89 -0.88 -5.35 20.11
CA VAL A 89 -0.96 -3.91 20.40
C VAL A 89 0.16 -3.49 21.34
N ALA A 90 0.31 -4.19 22.47
CA ALA A 90 1.36 -3.90 23.44
C ALA A 90 2.76 -4.10 22.83
N PHE A 91 2.94 -5.12 22.00
CA PHE A 91 4.19 -5.33 21.32
C PHE A 91 4.52 -4.20 20.33
N VAL A 92 3.57 -3.81 19.49
CA VAL A 92 3.75 -2.73 18.51
C VAL A 92 4.07 -1.41 19.22
N ALA A 93 3.33 -1.07 20.29
CA ALA A 93 3.59 0.11 21.10
C ALA A 93 5.00 0.10 21.69
N GLY A 94 5.44 -1.05 22.24
CA GLY A 94 6.79 -1.25 22.77
C GLY A 94 7.93 -1.08 21.75
N GLN A 95 7.63 -1.15 20.45
CA GLN A 95 8.60 -0.87 19.40
C GLN A 95 8.75 0.63 19.06
N GLY A 96 7.95 1.51 19.68
CA GLY A 96 7.95 2.95 19.39
C GLY A 96 7.21 3.31 18.09
N VAL A 97 6.40 2.41 17.56
CA VAL A 97 5.57 2.65 16.37
C VAL A 97 4.53 3.73 16.70
N ARG A 98 4.34 4.67 15.80
CA ARG A 98 3.38 5.77 15.95
C ARG A 98 2.21 5.70 14.99
N PHE A 99 2.28 4.81 14.01
CA PHE A 99 1.24 4.65 12.99
C PHE A 99 0.94 3.18 12.73
N VAL A 100 -0.33 2.85 12.76
CA VAL A 100 -0.83 1.50 12.46
C VAL A 100 -1.93 1.59 11.41
N THR A 101 -1.86 0.74 10.39
CA THR A 101 -3.04 0.43 9.59
C THR A 101 -3.68 -0.86 10.07
N THR A 102 -5.00 -0.89 10.22
CA THR A 102 -5.76 -2.11 10.44
C THR A 102 -6.50 -2.53 9.17
N SER A 103 -6.59 -3.82 8.91
CA SER A 103 -7.24 -4.34 7.70
C SER A 103 -7.92 -5.69 7.95
N ALA A 104 -8.79 -6.10 7.01
CA ALA A 104 -9.41 -7.43 6.97
C ALA A 104 -10.12 -7.84 8.28
N GLY A 105 -10.87 -6.91 8.88
CA GLY A 105 -11.60 -7.20 10.13
C GLY A 105 -12.50 -6.06 10.60
N ASP A 106 -12.80 -6.07 11.90
CA ASP A 106 -13.60 -5.03 12.54
C ASP A 106 -12.70 -3.85 12.97
N PRO A 107 -12.93 -2.62 12.47
CA PRO A 107 -12.11 -1.48 12.85
C PRO A 107 -12.14 -1.18 14.35
N SER A 108 -13.20 -1.51 15.05
CA SER A 108 -13.30 -1.25 16.51
C SER A 108 -12.41 -2.17 17.37
N ARG A 109 -11.94 -3.30 16.82
CA ARG A 109 -11.22 -4.32 17.61
C ARG A 109 -9.96 -3.79 18.30
N TYR A 110 -9.17 -2.97 17.60
CA TYR A 110 -7.88 -2.49 18.11
C TYR A 110 -7.78 -0.97 18.22
N THR A 111 -8.70 -0.20 17.60
CA THR A 111 -8.60 1.26 17.52
C THR A 111 -8.42 1.90 18.89
N LYS A 112 -9.30 1.57 19.85
CA LYS A 112 -9.20 2.14 21.20
C LYS A 112 -7.88 1.77 21.89
N ALA A 113 -7.48 0.51 21.84
CA ALA A 113 -6.26 0.06 22.50
C ALA A 113 -5.00 0.71 21.89
N LEU A 114 -4.97 0.91 20.58
CA LEU A 114 -3.89 1.62 19.89
C LEU A 114 -3.86 3.12 20.26
N HIS A 115 -5.04 3.76 20.36
CA HIS A 115 -5.14 5.15 20.82
C HIS A 115 -4.68 5.33 22.27
N ASP A 116 -5.00 4.38 23.17
CA ASP A 116 -4.55 4.40 24.57
C ASP A 116 -3.01 4.39 24.65
N GLU A 117 -2.32 3.86 23.63
CA GLU A 117 -0.84 3.86 23.47
C GLU A 117 -0.32 5.07 22.66
N GLY A 118 -1.19 6.01 22.28
CA GLY A 118 -0.82 7.19 21.49
C GLY A 118 -0.46 6.91 20.03
N ILE A 119 -1.01 5.83 19.45
CA ILE A 119 -0.76 5.39 18.09
C ILE A 119 -1.88 5.87 17.18
N THR A 120 -1.53 6.52 16.08
CA THR A 120 -2.45 6.91 14.99
C THR A 120 -2.92 5.67 14.23
N VAL A 121 -4.24 5.55 14.00
CA VAL A 121 -4.86 4.37 13.41
C VAL A 121 -5.62 4.72 12.13
N PHE A 122 -5.21 4.13 11.01
CA PHE A 122 -6.00 4.16 9.79
C PHE A 122 -6.58 2.77 9.51
N HIS A 123 -7.77 2.72 8.90
CA HIS A 123 -8.39 1.45 8.51
C HIS A 123 -8.51 1.32 6.99
N VAL A 124 -8.18 0.13 6.46
CA VAL A 124 -8.29 -0.15 5.01
C VAL A 124 -9.72 -0.48 4.65
N VAL A 125 -10.29 0.26 3.71
CA VAL A 125 -11.70 0.16 3.33
C VAL A 125 -11.90 -0.01 1.81
N PRO A 126 -12.64 -1.07 1.38
CA PRO A 126 -12.94 -1.33 -0.03
C PRO A 126 -14.31 -0.79 -0.46
N SER A 127 -15.03 -0.09 0.40
CA SER A 127 -16.40 0.39 0.12
C SER A 127 -16.82 1.51 1.05
N ARG A 128 -17.82 2.30 0.61
CA ARG A 128 -18.45 3.34 1.44
C ARG A 128 -19.00 2.79 2.77
N ARG A 129 -19.62 1.60 2.74
CA ARG A 129 -20.13 0.96 3.98
C ARG A 129 -19.02 0.64 4.96
N ALA A 130 -17.86 0.16 4.47
CA ALA A 130 -16.71 -0.11 5.31
C ALA A 130 -16.13 1.20 5.86
N ALA A 131 -16.07 2.26 5.07
CA ALA A 131 -15.63 3.59 5.51
C ALA A 131 -16.51 4.13 6.63
N ALA A 132 -17.85 4.09 6.48
CA ALA A 132 -18.78 4.51 7.52
C ALA A 132 -18.57 3.74 8.84
N LYS A 133 -18.31 2.42 8.77
CA LYS A 133 -18.03 1.59 9.95
C LYS A 133 -16.69 1.99 10.60
N ALA A 134 -15.67 2.25 9.80
CA ALA A 134 -14.36 2.64 10.32
C ALA A 134 -14.40 4.02 11.00
N VAL A 135 -15.04 5.01 10.37
CA VAL A 135 -15.22 6.34 10.98
C VAL A 135 -16.03 6.26 12.28
N ALA A 136 -17.11 5.46 12.30
CA ALA A 136 -17.90 5.24 13.52
C ALA A 136 -17.09 4.54 14.63
N ALA A 137 -16.07 3.76 14.30
CA ALA A 137 -15.15 3.15 15.26
C ALA A 137 -14.07 4.13 15.78
N GLY A 138 -14.02 5.36 15.26
CA GLY A 138 -13.14 6.42 15.72
C GLY A 138 -11.72 6.35 15.18
N VAL A 139 -11.48 5.73 14.00
CA VAL A 139 -10.15 5.75 13.37
C VAL A 139 -9.75 7.17 12.98
N ASP A 140 -8.45 7.48 12.96
CA ASP A 140 -7.92 8.79 12.61
C ASP A 140 -7.96 9.08 11.11
N GLY A 141 -8.05 8.03 10.28
CA GLY A 141 -8.14 8.16 8.84
C GLY A 141 -8.42 6.84 8.12
N LEU A 142 -8.50 6.91 6.82
CA LEU A 142 -8.85 5.77 5.97
C LEU A 142 -7.77 5.50 4.92
N VAL A 143 -7.53 4.22 4.65
CA VAL A 143 -6.90 3.78 3.41
C VAL A 143 -8.00 3.27 2.48
N VAL A 144 -8.33 4.04 1.45
CA VAL A 144 -9.40 3.73 0.48
C VAL A 144 -8.82 2.92 -0.66
N GLU A 145 -9.15 1.63 -0.71
CA GLU A 145 -8.54 0.70 -1.65
C GLU A 145 -9.49 0.32 -2.80
N GLY A 146 -9.16 0.78 -4.01
CA GLY A 146 -9.87 0.43 -5.23
C GLY A 146 -9.58 -0.98 -5.77
N GLY A 147 -10.42 -1.39 -6.71
CA GLY A 147 -10.37 -2.72 -7.33
C GLY A 147 -9.15 -2.97 -8.23
N GLU A 148 -8.43 -1.94 -8.62
CA GLU A 148 -7.22 -2.02 -9.46
C GLU A 148 -6.02 -2.58 -8.70
N GLY A 149 -6.04 -2.49 -7.36
CA GLY A 149 -4.97 -3.01 -6.50
C GLY A 149 -4.84 -4.51 -6.54
N GLY A 150 -3.62 -5.03 -6.33
CA GLY A 150 -3.34 -6.46 -6.12
C GLY A 150 -3.77 -6.95 -4.74
N GLY A 151 -3.72 -8.26 -4.52
CA GLY A 151 -4.01 -8.86 -3.22
C GLY A 151 -5.48 -9.20 -2.99
N PHE A 152 -5.86 -9.21 -1.72
CA PHE A 152 -7.23 -9.49 -1.28
C PHE A 152 -8.20 -8.41 -1.75
N LYS A 153 -9.33 -8.82 -2.33
CA LYS A 153 -10.35 -7.92 -2.87
C LYS A 153 -11.75 -8.30 -2.42
N SER A 154 -12.64 -7.31 -2.48
CA SER A 154 -14.08 -7.57 -2.44
C SER A 154 -14.48 -8.36 -3.69
N THR A 155 -15.50 -9.20 -3.58
CA THR A 155 -16.16 -9.85 -4.74
C THR A 155 -16.91 -8.85 -5.63
N LYS A 156 -17.10 -7.61 -5.13
CA LYS A 156 -17.69 -6.47 -5.87
C LYS A 156 -16.74 -5.29 -5.79
N PRO A 157 -15.60 -5.34 -6.50
CA PRO A 157 -14.62 -4.27 -6.43
C PRO A 157 -15.15 -3.01 -7.13
N VAL A 158 -14.83 -1.85 -6.55
CA VAL A 158 -15.12 -0.53 -7.14
C VAL A 158 -13.78 0.08 -7.54
N SER A 159 -13.74 0.76 -8.70
CA SER A 159 -12.51 1.45 -9.14
C SER A 159 -12.18 2.62 -8.22
N THR A 160 -10.89 2.91 -8.07
CA THR A 160 -10.38 4.02 -7.23
C THR A 160 -11.00 5.35 -7.64
N ILE A 161 -11.13 5.61 -8.94
CA ILE A 161 -11.70 6.86 -9.47
C ILE A 161 -13.17 7.09 -9.07
N VAL A 162 -13.92 6.04 -8.74
CA VAL A 162 -15.31 6.12 -8.29
C VAL A 162 -15.41 6.09 -6.76
N LEU A 163 -14.66 5.19 -6.12
CA LEU A 163 -14.74 4.96 -4.68
C LEU A 163 -14.18 6.14 -3.88
N LEU A 164 -13.03 6.66 -4.31
CA LEU A 164 -12.30 7.70 -3.58
C LEU A 164 -13.14 8.99 -3.40
N PRO A 165 -13.66 9.63 -4.47
CA PRO A 165 -14.44 10.86 -4.29
C PRO A 165 -15.77 10.63 -3.57
N GLN A 166 -16.35 9.41 -3.62
CA GLN A 166 -17.53 9.07 -2.85
C GLN A 166 -17.25 9.13 -1.34
N ILE A 167 -16.09 8.62 -0.92
CA ILE A 167 -15.70 8.59 0.49
C ILE A 167 -15.24 9.96 0.97
N CYS A 168 -14.38 10.66 0.20
CA CYS A 168 -13.86 11.97 0.58
C CYS A 168 -14.94 13.07 0.69
N ARG A 169 -16.05 12.94 -0.05
CA ARG A 169 -17.17 13.89 0.05
C ARG A 169 -18.06 13.65 1.27
N GLU A 170 -18.07 12.45 1.79
CA GLU A 170 -18.99 12.06 2.88
C GLU A 170 -18.31 12.13 4.25
N PHE A 171 -17.01 11.85 4.33
CA PHE A 171 -16.30 11.76 5.59
C PHE A 171 -15.14 12.76 5.62
N ASP A 172 -15.14 13.65 6.62
CA ASP A 172 -14.04 14.59 6.86
C ASP A 172 -12.98 13.93 7.76
N VAL A 173 -12.27 12.96 7.17
CA VAL A 173 -11.09 12.31 7.78
C VAL A 173 -9.97 12.26 6.74
N PRO A 174 -8.70 12.28 7.15
CA PRO A 174 -7.58 12.11 6.23
C PRO A 174 -7.69 10.80 5.44
N VAL A 175 -7.44 10.85 4.13
CA VAL A 175 -7.59 9.70 3.24
C VAL A 175 -6.29 9.42 2.49
N ILE A 176 -5.83 8.19 2.58
CA ILE A 176 -4.79 7.60 1.75
C ILE A 176 -5.47 6.79 0.63
N ALA A 177 -5.20 7.13 -0.63
CA ALA A 177 -5.71 6.37 -1.77
C ALA A 177 -4.79 5.17 -2.08
N ALA A 178 -5.39 4.01 -2.29
CA ALA A 178 -4.70 2.78 -2.65
C ALA A 178 -5.37 2.10 -3.85
N GLY A 179 -4.57 1.38 -4.67
CA GLY A 179 -5.04 0.77 -5.90
C GLY A 179 -5.01 1.75 -7.09
N GLY A 180 -4.38 1.35 -8.17
CA GLY A 180 -4.26 2.17 -9.36
C GLY A 180 -3.15 3.23 -9.32
N ILE A 181 -2.23 3.20 -8.34
CA ILE A 181 -1.22 4.25 -8.14
C ILE A 181 0.18 3.66 -8.20
N ALA A 182 1.00 4.14 -9.15
CA ALA A 182 2.39 3.73 -9.33
C ALA A 182 3.34 4.89 -9.65
N ASP A 183 2.81 6.09 -9.90
CA ASP A 183 3.56 7.26 -10.37
C ASP A 183 2.95 8.60 -9.93
N GLY A 184 3.63 9.70 -10.27
CA GLY A 184 3.19 11.05 -9.93
C GLY A 184 1.89 11.50 -10.58
N PRO A 185 1.62 11.23 -11.86
CA PRO A 185 0.33 11.50 -12.48
C PRO A 185 -0.85 10.82 -11.79
N ALA A 186 -0.71 9.53 -11.41
CA ALA A 186 -1.75 8.82 -10.66
C ALA A 186 -1.92 9.39 -9.24
N MET A 187 -0.83 9.78 -8.56
CA MET A 187 -0.88 10.50 -7.29
C MET A 187 -1.63 11.83 -7.43
N ALA A 188 -1.34 12.63 -8.46
CA ALA A 188 -2.03 13.90 -8.69
C ALA A 188 -3.53 13.71 -8.96
N ALA A 189 -3.91 12.67 -9.69
CA ALA A 189 -5.32 12.30 -9.90
C ALA A 189 -6.00 11.91 -8.58
N ALA A 190 -5.35 11.13 -7.71
CA ALA A 190 -5.87 10.78 -6.39
C ALA A 190 -6.10 12.02 -5.52
N PHE A 191 -5.17 12.97 -5.51
CA PHE A 191 -5.32 14.25 -4.80
C PHE A 191 -6.48 15.10 -5.36
N ALA A 192 -6.63 15.17 -6.68
CA ALA A 192 -7.79 15.83 -7.31
C ALA A 192 -9.14 15.20 -6.91
N LEU A 193 -9.15 13.93 -6.54
CA LEU A 193 -10.33 13.20 -6.05
C LEU A 193 -10.53 13.32 -4.53
N GLY A 194 -9.64 14.00 -3.82
CA GLY A 194 -9.75 14.30 -2.39
C GLY A 194 -8.84 13.48 -1.46
N ALA A 195 -7.91 12.67 -1.99
CA ALA A 195 -6.89 12.05 -1.16
C ALA A 195 -5.86 13.05 -0.66
N GLU A 196 -5.23 12.76 0.46
CA GLU A 196 -4.14 13.52 1.06
C GLU A 196 -2.84 12.72 1.19
N GLY A 197 -2.88 11.47 0.74
CA GLY A 197 -1.74 10.58 0.60
C GLY A 197 -2.07 9.43 -0.33
N VAL A 198 -1.06 8.65 -0.68
CA VAL A 198 -1.20 7.49 -1.55
C VAL A 198 -0.48 6.27 -0.98
N GLN A 199 -0.99 5.07 -1.28
CA GLN A 199 -0.35 3.81 -0.93
C GLN A 199 -0.02 3.00 -2.17
N MET A 200 1.21 2.53 -2.29
CA MET A 200 1.72 1.77 -3.42
C MET A 200 2.11 0.36 -3.00
N GLY A 201 1.54 -0.66 -3.67
CA GLY A 201 1.92 -2.08 -3.48
C GLY A 201 2.78 -2.58 -4.64
N THR A 202 2.18 -2.79 -5.80
CA THR A 202 2.82 -3.41 -6.97
C THR A 202 4.10 -2.67 -7.41
N ARG A 203 4.13 -1.33 -7.33
CA ARG A 203 5.36 -0.55 -7.59
C ARG A 203 6.47 -0.91 -6.59
N MET A 204 6.13 -1.15 -5.33
CA MET A 204 7.10 -1.50 -4.28
C MET A 204 7.53 -2.98 -4.36
N VAL A 205 6.68 -3.89 -4.87
CA VAL A 205 7.09 -5.28 -5.20
C VAL A 205 8.25 -5.26 -6.20
N SER A 206 8.22 -4.39 -7.20
CA SER A 206 9.24 -4.25 -8.22
C SER A 206 10.40 -3.30 -7.84
N ALA A 207 10.50 -2.88 -6.58
CA ALA A 207 11.65 -2.12 -6.10
C ALA A 207 12.91 -3.00 -5.99
N ALA A 208 14.09 -2.39 -6.10
CA ALA A 208 15.36 -3.10 -5.97
C ALA A 208 15.50 -3.73 -4.58
N GLU A 209 15.05 -3.02 -3.52
CA GLU A 209 15.10 -3.45 -2.12
C GLU A 209 13.99 -4.43 -1.73
N SER A 210 13.03 -4.70 -2.61
CA SER A 210 12.04 -5.74 -2.39
C SER A 210 12.71 -7.12 -2.32
N PRO A 211 12.37 -7.96 -1.33
CA PRO A 211 13.06 -9.24 -1.13
C PRO A 211 12.66 -10.32 -2.15
N VAL A 212 11.67 -10.06 -2.99
CA VAL A 212 11.21 -11.08 -3.95
C VAL A 212 12.24 -11.34 -5.03
N HIS A 213 12.22 -12.57 -5.54
CA HIS A 213 13.09 -13.01 -6.63
C HIS A 213 12.92 -12.15 -7.89
N ASP A 214 13.99 -11.98 -8.66
CA ASP A 214 13.99 -11.14 -9.87
C ASP A 214 12.96 -11.60 -10.91
N ASN A 215 12.66 -12.89 -11.02
CA ASN A 215 11.60 -13.38 -11.91
C ASN A 215 10.24 -12.72 -11.59
N TYR A 216 9.90 -12.54 -10.30
CA TYR A 216 8.66 -11.87 -9.94
C TYR A 216 8.72 -10.37 -10.26
N LYS A 217 9.85 -9.70 -10.00
CA LYS A 217 10.03 -8.29 -10.40
C LYS A 217 9.88 -8.13 -11.91
N GLN A 218 10.48 -9.02 -12.69
CA GLN A 218 10.38 -9.00 -14.16
C GLN A 218 8.97 -9.35 -14.66
N LEU A 219 8.23 -10.23 -13.98
CA LEU A 219 6.82 -10.47 -14.29
C LEU A 219 6.00 -9.18 -14.15
N VAL A 220 6.27 -8.36 -13.13
CA VAL A 220 5.58 -7.07 -12.95
C VAL A 220 6.01 -6.06 -14.02
N VAL A 221 7.32 -5.95 -14.29
CA VAL A 221 7.88 -4.97 -15.25
C VAL A 221 7.49 -5.29 -16.71
N GLY A 222 7.34 -6.55 -17.04
CA GLY A 222 6.97 -7.00 -18.39
C GLY A 222 5.47 -7.05 -18.68
N ALA A 223 4.63 -6.71 -17.70
CA ALA A 223 3.19 -6.86 -17.80
C ALA A 223 2.50 -5.68 -18.49
N ASP A 224 1.41 -5.96 -19.19
CA ASP A 224 0.41 -4.96 -19.57
C ASP A 224 -0.65 -4.80 -18.46
N ALA A 225 -1.44 -3.74 -18.51
CA ALA A 225 -2.54 -3.50 -17.59
C ALA A 225 -3.60 -4.62 -17.58
N THR A 226 -3.69 -5.39 -18.66
CA THR A 226 -4.57 -6.56 -18.81
C THR A 226 -3.98 -7.86 -18.27
N ASP A 227 -2.70 -7.87 -17.88
CA ASP A 227 -2.01 -9.07 -17.40
C ASP A 227 -2.24 -9.31 -15.89
N THR A 228 -3.44 -9.02 -15.44
CA THR A 228 -3.94 -9.43 -14.12
C THR A 228 -5.25 -10.17 -14.25
N VAL A 229 -5.52 -11.10 -13.33
CA VAL A 229 -6.78 -11.83 -13.26
C VAL A 229 -7.41 -11.66 -11.89
N MET A 230 -8.75 -11.81 -11.84
CA MET A 230 -9.50 -11.87 -10.59
C MET A 230 -9.90 -13.31 -10.32
N LEU A 231 -9.40 -13.87 -9.24
CA LEU A 231 -9.74 -15.21 -8.77
C LEU A 231 -10.81 -15.16 -7.69
N SER A 232 -11.60 -16.23 -7.56
CA SER A 232 -12.60 -16.38 -6.49
C SER A 232 -13.67 -15.27 -6.46
N THR A 233 -14.12 -14.81 -7.62
CA THR A 233 -15.06 -13.68 -7.74
C THR A 233 -16.44 -13.92 -7.12
N HIS A 234 -16.79 -15.19 -6.85
CA HIS A 234 -18.07 -15.59 -6.23
C HIS A 234 -17.95 -15.90 -4.74
N SER A 235 -16.76 -15.82 -4.16
CA SER A 235 -16.46 -16.16 -2.78
C SER A 235 -15.50 -15.13 -2.18
N SER A 236 -15.74 -14.69 -0.93
CA SER A 236 -14.85 -13.77 -0.23
C SER A 236 -13.77 -14.53 0.55
N PRO A 237 -12.52 -14.06 0.52
CA PRO A 237 -12.03 -12.96 -0.32
C PRO A 237 -11.84 -13.36 -1.78
N ALA A 238 -11.98 -12.41 -2.70
CA ALA A 238 -11.47 -12.51 -4.05
C ALA A 238 -9.99 -12.08 -4.08
N TYR A 239 -9.26 -12.39 -5.16
CA TYR A 239 -7.84 -12.06 -5.27
C TYR A 239 -7.56 -11.44 -6.64
N ARG A 240 -6.82 -10.32 -6.66
CA ARG A 240 -6.21 -9.84 -7.91
C ARG A 240 -4.75 -10.24 -7.92
N VAL A 241 -4.37 -10.97 -8.96
CA VAL A 241 -3.05 -11.58 -9.14
C VAL A 241 -2.53 -11.35 -10.56
N MET A 242 -1.23 -11.47 -10.75
CA MET A 242 -0.62 -11.45 -12.09
C MET A 242 -1.05 -12.68 -12.90
N ARG A 243 -1.16 -12.51 -14.21
CA ARG A 243 -1.50 -13.57 -15.15
C ARG A 243 -0.30 -14.50 -15.34
N THR A 244 -0.48 -15.77 -15.04
CA THR A 244 0.44 -16.88 -15.31
C THR A 244 -0.38 -18.06 -15.82
N ARG A 245 0.25 -19.15 -16.28
CA ARG A 245 -0.50 -20.34 -16.70
C ARG A 245 -1.32 -20.93 -15.54
N LEU A 246 -0.77 -20.91 -14.32
CA LEU A 246 -1.49 -21.33 -13.13
C LEU A 246 -2.75 -20.47 -12.92
N THR A 247 -2.59 -19.15 -12.86
CA THR A 247 -3.73 -18.26 -12.55
C THR A 247 -4.78 -18.25 -13.65
N GLU A 248 -4.42 -18.42 -14.91
CA GLU A 248 -5.36 -18.62 -16.03
C GLU A 248 -6.19 -19.91 -15.89
N SER A 249 -5.56 -20.98 -15.42
CA SER A 249 -6.29 -22.23 -15.17
C SER A 249 -7.29 -22.07 -14.02
N LEU A 250 -6.93 -21.31 -13.00
CA LEU A 250 -7.75 -21.07 -11.80
C LEU A 250 -8.84 -19.99 -12.00
N GLU A 251 -8.74 -19.14 -13.03
CA GLU A 251 -9.76 -18.13 -13.34
C GLU A 251 -11.13 -18.76 -13.61
N LYS A 252 -11.15 -20.01 -14.07
CA LYS A 252 -12.37 -20.78 -14.37
C LYS A 252 -12.96 -21.47 -13.12
N GLU A 253 -12.18 -21.53 -12.04
CA GLU A 253 -12.63 -22.17 -10.81
C GLU A 253 -13.57 -21.25 -10.03
N PRO A 254 -14.73 -21.73 -9.56
CA PRO A 254 -15.71 -20.91 -8.88
C PRO A 254 -15.22 -20.41 -7.53
N VAL A 255 -14.34 -21.16 -6.88
CA VAL A 255 -13.75 -20.83 -5.58
C VAL A 255 -12.28 -21.22 -5.55
N VAL A 256 -11.43 -20.25 -5.29
CA VAL A 256 -10.00 -20.42 -5.06
C VAL A 256 -9.70 -19.99 -3.63
N ARG A 257 -8.96 -20.78 -2.87
CA ARG A 257 -8.61 -20.48 -1.48
C ARG A 257 -7.12 -20.64 -1.24
N MET A 258 -6.50 -19.59 -0.74
CA MET A 258 -5.14 -19.69 -0.19
C MET A 258 -5.15 -20.69 0.99
N GLY A 259 -4.10 -21.48 1.09
CA GLY A 259 -3.97 -22.55 2.07
C GLY A 259 -4.60 -23.88 1.66
N GLN A 260 -5.47 -23.88 0.63
CA GLN A 260 -6.09 -25.10 0.07
C GLN A 260 -5.71 -25.34 -1.39
N THR A 261 -5.82 -24.28 -2.23
CA THR A 261 -5.47 -24.34 -3.66
C THR A 261 -3.98 -24.09 -3.88
N VAL A 262 -3.42 -23.21 -3.09
CA VAL A 262 -1.99 -22.88 -3.07
C VAL A 262 -1.56 -22.77 -1.61
N GLY A 263 -0.56 -23.51 -1.23
CA GLY A 263 0.01 -23.52 0.12
C GLY A 263 1.01 -22.40 0.36
N ILE A 264 1.49 -22.33 1.59
CA ILE A 264 2.50 -21.32 1.99
C ILE A 264 3.85 -21.65 1.34
N ASP A 265 4.24 -22.92 1.27
CA ASP A 265 5.53 -23.31 0.71
C ASP A 265 5.62 -22.97 -0.79
N GLU A 266 4.53 -23.16 -1.54
CA GLU A 266 4.43 -22.77 -2.94
C GLU A 266 4.50 -21.24 -3.10
N LEU A 267 3.88 -20.49 -2.18
CA LEU A 267 3.97 -19.03 -2.18
C LEU A 267 5.41 -18.55 -1.93
N LEU A 268 6.10 -19.15 -0.97
CA LEU A 268 7.50 -18.84 -0.67
C LEU A 268 8.44 -19.25 -1.81
N ASP A 269 8.15 -20.36 -2.49
CA ASP A 269 8.87 -20.81 -3.69
C ASP A 269 8.76 -19.79 -4.83
N LEU A 270 7.54 -19.25 -5.05
CA LEU A 270 7.36 -18.15 -6.00
C LEU A 270 8.15 -16.91 -5.57
N TYR A 271 7.98 -16.48 -4.31
CA TYR A 271 8.54 -15.20 -3.85
C TYR A 271 10.06 -15.19 -3.79
N PHE A 272 10.68 -16.27 -3.32
CA PHE A 272 12.11 -16.29 -3.02
C PHE A 272 12.94 -17.17 -3.95
N ASN A 273 12.34 -18.16 -4.62
CA ASN A 273 13.03 -19.01 -5.60
C ASN A 273 12.63 -18.67 -7.05
N GLY A 274 11.61 -17.83 -7.24
CA GLY A 274 11.21 -17.33 -8.56
C GLY A 274 10.42 -18.30 -9.43
N ASN A 275 9.80 -19.33 -8.83
CA ASN A 275 8.91 -20.25 -9.53
C ASN A 275 7.53 -19.64 -9.72
N LEU A 276 7.33 -18.94 -10.84
CA LEU A 276 6.11 -18.18 -11.13
C LEU A 276 4.84 -19.05 -11.28
N GLU A 277 5.02 -20.35 -11.43
CA GLU A 277 3.91 -21.29 -11.60
C GLU A 277 3.57 -22.06 -10.31
N SER A 278 4.25 -21.80 -9.19
CA SER A 278 3.99 -22.47 -7.92
C SER A 278 2.81 -21.86 -7.16
N ALA A 279 2.59 -20.52 -7.30
CA ALA A 279 1.60 -19.78 -6.51
C ALA A 279 1.06 -18.53 -7.21
N PHE A 280 0.36 -17.69 -6.44
CA PHE A 280 -0.18 -16.41 -6.93
C PHE A 280 0.83 -15.29 -6.74
N ALA A 281 1.30 -14.69 -7.82
CA ALA A 281 2.00 -13.42 -7.79
C ALA A 281 0.98 -12.30 -7.62
N PHE A 282 0.83 -11.74 -6.40
CA PHE A 282 -0.10 -10.65 -6.14
C PHE A 282 0.34 -9.36 -6.84
N GLY A 283 -0.47 -8.84 -7.74
CA GLY A 283 -0.18 -7.62 -8.49
C GLY A 283 -1.43 -6.93 -8.97
N GLY A 284 -1.39 -5.60 -9.02
CA GLY A 284 -2.47 -4.76 -9.52
C GLY A 284 -2.28 -4.36 -10.97
N GLN A 285 -3.32 -3.78 -11.57
CA GLN A 285 -3.34 -3.34 -12.97
C GLN A 285 -2.27 -2.28 -13.30
N VAL A 286 -1.75 -1.59 -12.28
CA VAL A 286 -0.63 -0.65 -12.43
C VAL A 286 0.68 -1.32 -12.89
N ALA A 287 0.76 -2.64 -12.90
CA ALA A 287 1.89 -3.35 -13.50
C ALA A 287 2.16 -2.85 -14.93
N GLY A 288 1.12 -2.57 -15.71
CA GLY A 288 1.24 -1.99 -17.05
C GLY A 288 1.83 -0.56 -17.12
N LEU A 289 2.08 0.09 -15.98
CA LEU A 289 2.74 1.40 -15.89
C LEU A 289 4.19 1.29 -15.36
N ILE A 290 4.63 0.08 -15.01
CA ILE A 290 5.92 -0.15 -14.37
C ILE A 290 6.92 -0.68 -15.41
N ASP A 291 7.85 0.17 -15.80
CA ASP A 291 8.78 -0.07 -16.92
C ASP A 291 10.15 -0.62 -16.51
N ALA A 292 10.50 -0.54 -15.21
CA ALA A 292 11.80 -0.99 -14.73
C ALA A 292 11.80 -1.30 -13.22
N VAL A 293 12.69 -2.17 -12.80
CA VAL A 293 13.13 -2.29 -11.40
C VAL A 293 13.96 -1.06 -11.06
N ARG A 294 13.61 -0.36 -9.98
CA ARG A 294 14.27 0.88 -9.54
C ARG A 294 14.50 0.84 -8.03
N PRO A 295 15.54 1.53 -7.52
CA PRO A 295 15.67 1.78 -6.08
C PRO A 295 14.45 2.53 -5.53
N VAL A 296 14.07 2.23 -4.29
CA VAL A 296 12.96 2.90 -3.58
C VAL A 296 13.10 4.42 -3.60
N ALA A 297 14.30 4.93 -3.33
CA ALA A 297 14.54 6.38 -3.34
C ALA A 297 14.21 7.01 -4.70
N GLU A 298 14.60 6.36 -5.81
CA GLU A 298 14.27 6.82 -7.16
C GLU A 298 12.76 6.75 -7.44
N ILE A 299 12.09 5.69 -6.97
CA ILE A 299 10.63 5.55 -7.11
C ILE A 299 9.92 6.72 -6.44
N ILE A 300 10.31 7.05 -5.20
CA ILE A 300 9.68 8.13 -4.43
C ILE A 300 9.99 9.49 -5.05
N ASP A 301 11.26 9.77 -5.35
CA ASP A 301 11.67 11.05 -5.94
C ASP A 301 11.02 11.29 -7.31
N THR A 302 10.96 10.26 -8.18
CA THR A 302 10.30 10.38 -9.50
C THR A 302 8.78 10.52 -9.37
N THR A 303 8.16 9.87 -8.38
CA THR A 303 6.74 10.03 -8.09
C THR A 303 6.42 11.47 -7.68
N MET A 304 7.19 12.03 -6.74
CA MET A 304 6.98 13.41 -6.30
C MET A 304 7.27 14.42 -7.40
N ALA A 305 8.35 14.25 -8.16
CA ALA A 305 8.65 15.11 -9.31
C ALA A 305 7.53 15.07 -10.37
N GLY A 306 7.02 13.87 -10.68
CA GLY A 306 5.91 13.67 -11.60
C GLY A 306 4.58 14.24 -11.08
N PHE A 307 4.34 14.18 -9.77
CA PHE A 307 3.21 14.84 -9.11
C PHE A 307 3.24 16.35 -9.34
N TYR A 308 4.34 17.02 -8.99
CA TYR A 308 4.48 18.47 -9.18
C TYR A 308 4.41 18.87 -10.66
N ALA A 309 5.05 18.12 -11.55
CA ALA A 309 4.98 18.36 -13.00
C ALA A 309 3.54 18.25 -13.53
N THR A 310 2.76 17.29 -13.01
CA THR A 310 1.36 17.12 -13.40
C THR A 310 0.50 18.28 -12.92
N ILE A 311 0.67 18.73 -11.68
CA ILE A 311 -0.04 19.92 -11.15
C ILE A 311 0.30 21.16 -11.94
N ALA A 312 1.59 21.39 -12.24
CA ALA A 312 2.02 22.55 -13.05
C ALA A 312 1.42 22.51 -14.46
N ARG A 313 1.40 21.34 -15.11
CA ARG A 313 0.76 21.15 -16.42
C ARG A 313 -0.73 21.46 -16.39
N LEU A 314 -1.45 20.99 -15.36
CA LEU A 314 -2.90 21.26 -15.22
C LEU A 314 -3.17 22.73 -14.94
N ALA A 315 -2.38 23.39 -14.09
CA ALA A 315 -2.49 24.82 -13.82
C ALA A 315 -2.29 25.66 -15.10
N ALA A 316 -1.31 25.28 -15.92
CA ALA A 316 -1.06 25.95 -17.20
C ALA A 316 -2.24 25.83 -18.19
N LEU A 317 -2.97 24.69 -18.20
CA LEU A 317 -4.14 24.52 -19.07
C LEU A 317 -5.29 25.49 -18.75
N ILE A 318 -5.42 25.93 -17.51
CA ILE A 318 -6.47 26.88 -17.06
C ILE A 318 -5.95 28.31 -16.94
N GLY A 319 -4.73 28.59 -17.40
CA GLY A 319 -4.13 29.92 -17.37
C GLY A 319 -3.74 30.41 -15.97
N VAL A 320 -3.70 29.52 -14.97
CA VAL A 320 -3.19 29.80 -13.63
C VAL A 320 -1.72 29.46 -13.63
N PHE A 321 -0.87 30.49 -13.73
CA PHE A 321 0.56 30.31 -13.49
C PHE A 321 0.79 30.29 -11.98
N PRO A 322 1.68 29.40 -11.47
CA PRO A 322 2.16 29.55 -10.11
C PRO A 322 2.75 30.97 -10.01
N THR A 323 2.13 31.84 -9.27
CA THR A 323 2.76 33.13 -8.91
C THR A 323 4.05 32.76 -8.19
N ASP A 324 5.16 33.41 -8.54
CA ASP A 324 6.47 33.31 -7.90
C ASP A 324 6.39 33.78 -6.42
N THR A 325 5.73 32.98 -5.57
CA THR A 325 5.60 33.22 -4.15
C THR A 325 5.69 31.92 -3.37
N VAL A 326 6.83 31.25 -3.49
CA VAL A 326 7.38 30.56 -2.33
C VAL A 326 8.59 31.39 -1.89
N THR A 327 8.32 32.56 -1.38
CA THR A 327 9.26 33.24 -0.49
C THR A 327 9.30 32.43 0.79
N ALA A 328 10.48 31.86 1.05
CA ALA A 328 10.86 31.27 2.32
C ALA A 328 10.36 32.09 3.52
N HIS A 329 9.75 31.43 4.46
CA HIS A 329 9.72 31.75 5.88
C HIS A 329 9.92 30.48 6.70
#